data_bdaeb67edcd49c95c6cd2e994b67a3fc
#
_entry.id   bdaeb67edcd49c95c6cd2e994b67a3fc
#
_cell.length_a   1.000
_cell.length_b   1.000
_cell.length_c   1.000
_cell.angle_alpha   90.00
_cell.angle_beta   90.00
_cell.angle_gamma   90.00
#
_symmetry.space_group_name_H-M   'P 1'
#
loop_
_entity.id
_entity.type
_entity.pdbx_description
1 polymer ?
#
loop_
_entity_poly.entity_id
_entity_poly.type
_entity_poly.pdbx_seq_one_letter_code
_entity_poly.pdbx_strand_id
1 'polypeptide(L)'
;MEKINVLVSGIGGGSHGEQIIKALKLAKQIDLRIIGTDIMQDTTGKRLVDIFYKMPYTYIPEYKTEIAKIIKKHDIKFMFHGSETELKFMSENRDFLKELSVMHPLNSDEVIKLCMNKYETFKKLEQLGVKVGKYKKINSIDDIRDIDFFPLVLKPSTGSGGSAYVNICFDKEDLELAATYMLKYNIDIIAQEYLYSDDEYTVGVSSNDSGKIIGSICIKRMLNNSLTTRIKINKNNKKYIISTGISQGMIVSDKNILAQAENISTKLNSVGPLNLQCRVIDGILYPFEINPRLSGTTSLRALAGYNEPEAMILDRLFKQSINLTTYKKMTILRTIEEIVV
;
A
#
# COMPACT_ATOMS: atom_id res chain seq x y z
N MET A 1 -1.69 -16.39 -28.55
CA MET A 1 -1.56 -14.92 -28.38
C MET A 1 -0.11 -14.61 -28.02
N GLU A 2 0.44 -13.54 -28.55
CA GLU A 2 1.79 -13.09 -28.18
C GLU A 2 1.80 -12.68 -26.71
N LYS A 3 2.85 -13.06 -25.96
CA LYS A 3 2.97 -12.73 -24.54
C LYS A 3 3.23 -11.23 -24.36
N ILE A 4 2.52 -10.63 -23.42
CA ILE A 4 2.72 -9.22 -23.05
C ILE A 4 3.88 -9.14 -22.07
N ASN A 5 4.90 -8.35 -22.39
CA ASN A 5 6.02 -8.14 -21.50
C ASN A 5 5.67 -7.06 -20.47
N VAL A 6 5.70 -7.44 -19.19
CA VAL A 6 5.47 -6.55 -18.06
C VAL A 6 6.70 -6.48 -17.16
N LEU A 7 6.98 -5.30 -16.64
CA LEU A 7 8.06 -5.09 -15.68
C LEU A 7 7.48 -4.86 -14.29
N VAL A 8 8.02 -5.55 -13.30
CA VAL A 8 7.72 -5.31 -11.88
C VAL A 8 9.03 -4.98 -11.18
N SER A 9 9.12 -3.78 -10.63
CA SER A 9 10.30 -3.35 -9.87
C SER A 9 10.13 -3.59 -8.37
N GLY A 10 11.25 -3.70 -7.62
CA GLY A 10 11.22 -3.90 -6.17
C GLY A 10 10.58 -5.22 -5.76
N ILE A 11 11.07 -6.34 -6.32
CA ILE A 11 10.49 -7.67 -6.15
C ILE A 11 11.00 -8.43 -4.92
N GLY A 12 11.74 -7.77 -4.03
CA GLY A 12 12.27 -8.36 -2.79
C GLY A 12 11.21 -9.05 -1.93
N GLY A 13 11.65 -10.01 -1.13
CA GLY A 13 10.76 -10.86 -0.34
C GLY A 13 9.80 -10.08 0.56
N GLY A 14 8.53 -10.43 0.47
CA GLY A 14 7.46 -9.76 1.22
C GLY A 14 7.07 -8.37 0.69
N SER A 15 7.74 -7.84 -0.35
CA SER A 15 7.44 -6.55 -0.97
C SER A 15 6.08 -6.54 -1.68
N HIS A 16 5.62 -5.34 -2.03
CA HIS A 16 4.45 -5.19 -2.90
C HIS A 16 4.70 -5.80 -4.28
N GLY A 17 5.92 -5.68 -4.81
CA GLY A 17 6.32 -6.27 -6.10
C GLY A 17 6.15 -7.77 -6.13
N GLU A 18 6.58 -8.49 -5.09
CA GLU A 18 6.33 -9.94 -4.99
C GLU A 18 4.84 -10.27 -5.02
N GLN A 19 4.01 -9.48 -4.31
CA GLN A 19 2.56 -9.71 -4.29
C GLN A 19 1.89 -9.41 -5.64
N ILE A 20 2.39 -8.42 -6.36
CA ILE A 20 1.96 -8.09 -7.72
C ILE A 20 2.29 -9.25 -8.67
N ILE A 21 3.52 -9.79 -8.62
CA ILE A 21 3.93 -10.93 -9.46
C ILE A 21 3.02 -12.15 -9.18
N LYS A 22 2.79 -12.47 -7.91
CA LYS A 22 1.90 -13.57 -7.51
C LYS A 22 0.49 -13.38 -8.07
N ALA A 23 -0.03 -12.17 -8.10
CA ALA A 23 -1.32 -11.86 -8.70
C ALA A 23 -1.28 -11.96 -10.24
N LEU A 24 -0.24 -11.45 -10.90
CA LEU A 24 -0.06 -11.56 -12.36
C LEU A 24 0.02 -13.02 -12.83
N LYS A 25 0.64 -13.89 -12.03
CA LYS A 25 0.66 -15.35 -12.31
C LYS A 25 -0.72 -16.02 -12.23
N LEU A 26 -1.70 -15.36 -11.62
CA LEU A 26 -3.11 -15.79 -11.56
C LEU A 26 -3.97 -15.13 -12.65
N ALA A 27 -3.37 -14.37 -13.58
CA ALA A 27 -4.07 -13.77 -14.71
C ALA A 27 -4.71 -14.86 -15.59
N LYS A 28 -5.92 -14.59 -16.08
CA LYS A 28 -6.71 -15.56 -16.86
C LYS A 28 -7.03 -15.08 -18.26
N GLN A 29 -6.99 -13.78 -18.50
CA GLN A 29 -7.41 -13.17 -19.76
C GLN A 29 -6.22 -12.75 -20.64
N ILE A 30 -5.01 -12.74 -20.08
CA ILE A 30 -3.79 -12.32 -20.75
C ILE A 30 -2.66 -13.29 -20.46
N ASP A 31 -1.79 -13.52 -21.45
CA ASP A 31 -0.54 -14.26 -21.27
C ASP A 31 0.62 -13.28 -21.07
N LEU A 32 1.38 -13.47 -20.00
CA LEU A 32 2.37 -12.51 -19.55
C LEU A 32 3.77 -13.11 -19.54
N ARG A 33 4.75 -12.29 -19.91
CA ARG A 33 6.16 -12.49 -19.58
C ARG A 33 6.56 -11.45 -18.55
N ILE A 34 7.01 -11.89 -17.39
CA ILE A 34 7.27 -11.01 -16.25
C ILE A 34 8.78 -10.78 -16.13
N ILE A 35 9.19 -9.53 -16.28
CA ILE A 35 10.54 -9.07 -16.03
C ILE A 35 10.57 -8.43 -14.64
N GLY A 36 11.45 -8.92 -13.77
CA GLY A 36 11.60 -8.42 -12.40
C GLY A 36 12.88 -7.64 -12.19
N THR A 37 12.83 -6.59 -11.38
CA THR A 37 14.03 -5.84 -10.98
C THR A 37 14.08 -5.64 -9.47
N ASP A 38 15.30 -5.67 -8.91
CA ASP A 38 15.55 -5.39 -7.49
C ASP A 38 16.95 -4.81 -7.28
N ILE A 39 17.16 -4.11 -6.18
CA ILE A 39 18.49 -3.62 -5.78
C ILE A 39 19.38 -4.75 -5.26
N MET A 40 18.78 -5.82 -4.73
CA MET A 40 19.48 -6.99 -4.22
C MET A 40 19.62 -8.06 -5.31
N GLN A 41 20.83 -8.59 -5.48
CA GLN A 41 21.09 -9.69 -6.43
C GLN A 41 20.40 -10.98 -5.98
N ASP A 42 20.46 -11.25 -4.69
CA ASP A 42 19.84 -12.42 -4.07
C ASP A 42 18.54 -11.99 -3.40
N THR A 43 17.45 -12.23 -4.10
CA THR A 43 16.09 -11.87 -3.66
C THR A 43 15.10 -12.98 -3.98
N THR A 44 14.17 -13.24 -3.07
CA THR A 44 13.17 -14.31 -3.22
C THR A 44 12.26 -14.12 -4.43
N GLY A 45 12.00 -12.89 -4.85
CA GLY A 45 11.20 -12.58 -6.02
C GLY A 45 11.82 -13.05 -7.34
N LYS A 46 13.14 -13.26 -7.38
CA LYS A 46 13.87 -13.72 -8.59
C LYS A 46 13.32 -15.03 -9.15
N ARG A 47 12.89 -15.96 -8.30
CA ARG A 47 12.29 -17.25 -8.72
C ARG A 47 10.89 -17.10 -9.35
N LEU A 48 10.26 -15.96 -9.16
CA LEU A 48 8.88 -15.72 -9.59
C LEU A 48 8.78 -15.06 -10.96
N VAL A 49 9.90 -14.62 -11.53
CA VAL A 49 9.95 -13.87 -12.79
C VAL A 49 10.63 -14.68 -13.89
N ASP A 50 10.32 -14.36 -15.15
CA ASP A 50 10.95 -15.00 -16.30
C ASP A 50 12.38 -14.49 -16.53
N ILE A 51 12.62 -13.20 -16.23
CA ILE A 51 13.92 -12.55 -16.35
C ILE A 51 14.10 -11.62 -15.16
N PHE A 52 15.30 -11.63 -14.59
CA PHE A 52 15.70 -10.77 -13.47
C PHE A 52 16.84 -9.84 -13.83
N TYR A 53 16.77 -8.60 -13.35
CA TYR A 53 17.84 -7.62 -13.41
C TYR A 53 18.10 -7.00 -12.04
N LYS A 54 19.37 -6.97 -11.62
CA LYS A 54 19.78 -6.13 -10.49
C LYS A 54 19.82 -4.68 -10.93
N MET A 55 19.27 -3.79 -10.09
CA MET A 55 19.20 -2.36 -10.38
C MET A 55 19.94 -1.53 -9.32
N PRO A 56 20.45 -0.35 -9.68
CA PRO A 56 20.87 0.62 -8.68
C PRO A 56 19.65 1.18 -7.92
N TYR A 57 19.89 1.96 -6.86
CA TYR A 57 18.82 2.68 -6.17
C TYR A 57 18.19 3.76 -7.07
N THR A 58 16.91 4.05 -6.89
CA THR A 58 16.13 4.99 -7.71
C THR A 58 16.66 6.43 -7.69
N TYR A 59 17.37 6.83 -6.62
CA TYR A 59 17.99 8.15 -6.49
C TYR A 59 19.34 8.27 -7.18
N ILE A 60 19.89 7.17 -7.71
CA ILE A 60 21.14 7.14 -8.49
C ILE A 60 20.80 7.45 -9.95
N PRO A 61 21.49 8.39 -10.64
CA PRO A 61 21.19 8.79 -12.00
C PRO A 61 21.15 7.63 -13.01
N GLU A 62 21.98 6.62 -12.80
CA GLU A 62 22.09 5.43 -13.64
C GLU A 62 20.79 4.61 -13.66
N TYR A 63 19.95 4.69 -12.61
CA TYR A 63 18.68 3.98 -12.56
C TYR A 63 17.80 4.27 -13.79
N LYS A 64 17.70 5.55 -14.17
CA LYS A 64 16.88 6.00 -15.31
C LYS A 64 17.40 5.43 -16.63
N THR A 65 18.71 5.36 -16.78
CA THR A 65 19.35 4.81 -17.98
C THR A 65 19.18 3.29 -18.07
N GLU A 66 19.38 2.59 -16.95
CA GLU A 66 19.28 1.12 -16.92
C GLU A 66 17.82 0.66 -17.11
N ILE A 67 16.85 1.31 -16.47
CA ILE A 67 15.44 0.96 -16.66
C ILE A 67 14.98 1.19 -18.11
N ALA A 68 15.47 2.26 -18.78
CA ALA A 68 15.20 2.49 -20.20
C ALA A 68 15.77 1.40 -21.12
N LYS A 69 16.98 0.93 -20.83
CA LYS A 69 17.59 -0.19 -21.58
C LYS A 69 16.76 -1.47 -21.46
N ILE A 70 16.31 -1.80 -20.24
CA ILE A 70 15.48 -2.99 -19.98
C ILE A 70 14.14 -2.86 -20.72
N ILE A 71 13.48 -1.71 -20.62
CA ILE A 71 12.20 -1.43 -21.29
C ILE A 71 12.34 -1.64 -22.80
N LYS A 72 13.33 -1.03 -23.43
CA LYS A 72 13.57 -1.14 -24.88
C LYS A 72 13.97 -2.56 -25.28
N LYS A 73 14.86 -3.21 -24.53
CA LYS A 73 15.36 -4.57 -24.83
C LYS A 73 14.24 -5.61 -24.84
N HIS A 74 13.28 -5.47 -23.94
CA HIS A 74 12.21 -6.44 -23.78
C HIS A 74 10.86 -5.96 -24.29
N ASP A 75 10.81 -4.81 -24.96
CA ASP A 75 9.55 -4.21 -25.44
C ASP A 75 8.46 -4.22 -24.33
N ILE A 76 8.81 -3.67 -23.15
CA ILE A 76 7.92 -3.64 -21.99
C ILE A 76 6.71 -2.76 -22.30
N LYS A 77 5.52 -3.30 -22.15
CA LYS A 77 4.26 -2.59 -22.39
C LYS A 77 3.65 -2.01 -21.11
N PHE A 78 3.91 -2.62 -19.97
CA PHE A 78 3.35 -2.19 -18.69
C PHE A 78 4.36 -2.32 -17.56
N MET A 79 4.39 -1.33 -16.65
CA MET A 79 5.31 -1.30 -15.53
C MET A 79 4.57 -1.12 -14.21
N PHE A 80 4.87 -1.98 -13.23
CA PHE A 80 4.43 -1.89 -11.84
C PHE A 80 5.61 -1.57 -10.93
N HIS A 81 5.36 -0.77 -9.90
CA HIS A 81 6.31 -0.51 -8.83
C HIS A 81 6.06 -1.44 -7.64
N GLY A 82 7.08 -1.92 -6.98
CA GLY A 82 7.01 -2.77 -5.80
C GLY A 82 7.44 -2.09 -4.51
N SER A 83 7.90 -0.85 -4.57
CA SER A 83 8.30 -0.04 -3.42
C SER A 83 7.81 1.41 -3.53
N GLU A 84 7.86 2.15 -2.42
CA GLU A 84 7.49 3.57 -2.41
C GLU A 84 8.52 4.46 -3.12
N THR A 85 9.80 4.09 -3.12
CA THR A 85 10.85 4.82 -3.84
C THR A 85 10.65 4.73 -5.35
N GLU A 86 10.23 3.59 -5.84
CA GLU A 86 9.89 3.37 -7.25
C GLU A 86 8.56 4.01 -7.64
N LEU A 87 7.56 4.00 -6.75
CA LEU A 87 6.34 4.77 -6.93
C LEU A 87 6.66 6.26 -7.14
N LYS A 88 7.52 6.82 -6.28
CA LYS A 88 7.98 8.20 -6.38
C LYS A 88 8.71 8.45 -7.69
N PHE A 89 9.69 7.59 -8.04
CA PHE A 89 10.43 7.69 -9.30
C PHE A 89 9.49 7.70 -10.51
N MET A 90 8.56 6.76 -10.60
CA MET A 90 7.62 6.67 -11.71
C MET A 90 6.68 7.89 -11.77
N SER A 91 6.22 8.39 -10.61
CA SER A 91 5.37 9.58 -10.51
C SER A 91 6.11 10.83 -11.01
N GLU A 92 7.36 11.01 -10.61
CA GLU A 92 8.19 12.16 -11.00
C GLU A 92 8.72 12.08 -12.45
N ASN A 93 8.66 10.91 -13.10
CA ASN A 93 9.19 10.66 -14.44
C ASN A 93 8.12 10.16 -15.44
N ARG A 94 6.87 10.66 -15.35
CA ARG A 94 5.76 10.23 -16.23
C ARG A 94 6.03 10.48 -17.71
N ASP A 95 6.57 11.64 -18.04
CA ASP A 95 6.90 11.99 -19.45
C ASP A 95 7.95 11.02 -20.01
N PHE A 96 8.97 10.68 -19.22
CA PHE A 96 9.95 9.68 -19.59
C PHE A 96 9.33 8.29 -19.85
N LEU A 97 8.39 7.84 -19.02
CA LEU A 97 7.68 6.57 -19.24
C LEU A 97 6.79 6.65 -20.48
N LYS A 98 6.16 7.79 -20.72
CA LYS A 98 5.36 8.06 -21.92
C LYS A 98 6.19 8.04 -23.20
N GLU A 99 7.37 8.65 -23.20
CA GLU A 99 8.35 8.60 -24.31
C GLU A 99 8.76 7.17 -24.64
N LEU A 100 8.85 6.31 -23.62
CA LEU A 100 9.13 4.88 -23.78
C LEU A 100 7.89 4.04 -24.13
N SER A 101 6.72 4.66 -24.26
CA SER A 101 5.43 4.01 -24.55
C SER A 101 5.04 2.94 -23.52
N VAL A 102 5.41 3.14 -22.23
CA VAL A 102 5.11 2.22 -21.13
C VAL A 102 3.90 2.70 -20.35
N MET A 103 2.87 1.84 -20.25
CA MET A 103 1.70 2.07 -19.42
C MET A 103 1.96 1.68 -17.96
N HIS A 104 1.19 2.24 -17.03
CA HIS A 104 1.36 2.01 -15.59
C HIS A 104 0.05 2.25 -14.82
N PRO A 105 -0.12 1.71 -13.58
CA PRO A 105 -1.36 1.85 -12.81
C PRO A 105 -1.32 3.03 -11.81
N LEU A 106 -0.47 4.03 -12.02
CA LEU A 106 -0.31 5.13 -11.06
C LEU A 106 -1.58 5.98 -10.92
N ASN A 107 -1.85 6.39 -9.69
CA ASN A 107 -2.73 7.51 -9.41
C ASN A 107 -2.15 8.83 -9.94
N SER A 108 -2.92 9.93 -9.90
CA SER A 108 -2.38 11.25 -10.22
C SER A 108 -1.25 11.64 -9.24
N ASP A 109 -0.35 12.53 -9.68
CA ASP A 109 0.73 13.03 -8.83
C ASP A 109 0.22 13.72 -7.56
N GLU A 110 -0.91 14.40 -7.67
CA GLU A 110 -1.57 15.04 -6.55
C GLU A 110 -2.00 14.03 -5.48
N VAL A 111 -2.68 12.95 -5.90
CA VAL A 111 -3.12 11.88 -4.99
C VAL A 111 -1.92 11.14 -4.39
N ILE A 112 -0.87 10.89 -5.19
CA ILE A 112 0.34 10.24 -4.70
C ILE A 112 1.02 11.11 -3.64
N LYS A 113 1.29 12.38 -3.93
CA LYS A 113 1.93 13.31 -3.01
C LYS A 113 1.13 13.48 -1.71
N LEU A 114 -0.19 13.62 -1.83
CA LEU A 114 -1.10 13.72 -0.69
C LEU A 114 -1.00 12.48 0.21
N CYS A 115 -1.21 11.30 -0.36
CA CYS A 115 -1.28 10.07 0.43
C CYS A 115 0.08 9.57 0.97
N MET A 116 1.19 10.02 0.41
CA MET A 116 2.53 9.76 0.95
C MET A 116 2.83 10.56 2.22
N ASN A 117 2.00 11.55 2.58
CA ASN A 117 2.11 12.31 3.83
C ASN A 117 0.84 12.11 4.67
N LYS A 118 0.96 11.37 5.78
CA LYS A 118 -0.19 11.00 6.63
C LYS A 118 -0.89 12.23 7.24
N TYR A 119 -0.13 13.25 7.64
CA TYR A 119 -0.70 14.47 8.20
C TYR A 119 -1.56 15.21 7.16
N GLU A 120 -1.03 15.42 5.96
CA GLU A 120 -1.78 16.07 4.88
C GLU A 120 -2.97 15.21 4.42
N THR A 121 -2.82 13.88 4.42
CA THR A 121 -3.92 12.94 4.14
C THR A 121 -5.07 13.15 5.12
N PHE A 122 -4.81 13.14 6.43
CA PHE A 122 -5.88 13.30 7.44
C PHE A 122 -6.53 14.67 7.38
N LYS A 123 -5.74 15.72 7.20
CA LYS A 123 -6.25 17.08 7.01
C LYS A 123 -7.18 17.18 5.80
N LYS A 124 -6.81 16.55 4.67
CA LYS A 124 -7.67 16.49 3.49
C LYS A 124 -8.92 15.68 3.69
N LEU A 125 -8.83 14.52 4.35
CA LEU A 125 -9.98 13.67 4.65
C LEU A 125 -11.00 14.39 5.55
N GLU A 126 -10.54 15.10 6.56
CA GLU A 126 -11.38 15.92 7.44
C GLU A 126 -12.10 17.01 6.65
N GLN A 127 -11.41 17.76 5.78
CA GLN A 127 -12.00 18.74 4.87
C GLN A 127 -13.08 18.14 3.95
N LEU A 128 -12.90 16.88 3.56
CA LEU A 128 -13.85 16.12 2.74
C LEU A 128 -14.98 15.49 3.55
N GLY A 129 -15.07 15.76 4.85
CA GLY A 129 -16.09 15.19 5.75
C GLY A 129 -15.95 13.70 6.01
N VAL A 130 -14.74 13.13 5.85
CA VAL A 130 -14.43 11.76 6.23
C VAL A 130 -14.04 11.73 7.69
N LYS A 131 -14.60 10.79 8.45
CA LYS A 131 -14.25 10.62 9.87
C LYS A 131 -12.82 10.12 10.01
N VAL A 132 -12.00 10.83 10.76
CA VAL A 132 -10.65 10.46 11.17
C VAL A 132 -10.54 10.59 12.68
N GLY A 133 -9.67 9.82 13.32
CA GLY A 133 -9.33 10.02 14.73
C GLY A 133 -8.62 11.34 14.95
N LYS A 134 -8.52 11.82 16.19
CA LYS A 134 -7.71 13.01 16.51
C LYS A 134 -6.27 12.80 16.05
N TYR A 135 -5.65 13.84 15.54
CA TYR A 135 -4.24 13.79 15.09
C TYR A 135 -3.55 15.14 15.29
N LYS A 136 -2.24 15.10 15.46
CA LYS A 136 -1.40 16.31 15.58
C LYS A 136 -0.03 16.04 14.95
N LYS A 137 0.48 16.99 14.17
CA LYS A 137 1.87 16.98 13.71
C LYS A 137 2.77 17.43 14.85
N ILE A 138 3.94 16.78 15.01
CA ILE A 138 4.94 17.10 16.02
C ILE A 138 6.22 17.48 15.28
N ASN A 139 6.62 18.75 15.39
CA ASN A 139 7.85 19.28 14.82
C ASN A 139 8.92 19.52 15.91
N SER A 140 8.49 19.67 17.16
CA SER A 140 9.35 19.87 18.32
C SER A 140 8.75 19.21 19.56
N ILE A 141 9.56 19.08 20.62
CA ILE A 141 9.09 18.53 21.89
C ILE A 141 8.01 19.40 22.54
N ASP A 142 8.01 20.71 22.26
CA ASP A 142 6.99 21.62 22.80
C ASP A 142 5.59 21.31 22.25
N ASP A 143 5.50 20.77 21.04
CA ASP A 143 4.23 20.44 20.41
C ASP A 143 3.44 19.35 21.15
N ILE A 144 4.10 18.54 22.00
CA ILE A 144 3.42 17.49 22.77
C ILE A 144 2.63 18.00 23.95
N ARG A 145 2.88 19.25 24.42
CA ARG A 145 2.26 19.81 25.64
C ARG A 145 0.73 19.84 25.56
N ASP A 146 0.21 20.19 24.40
CA ASP A 146 -1.22 20.34 24.16
C ASP A 146 -1.92 19.06 23.71
N ILE A 147 -1.22 17.92 23.67
CA ILE A 147 -1.84 16.65 23.33
C ILE A 147 -2.57 16.09 24.55
N ASP A 148 -3.89 15.91 24.43
CA ASP A 148 -4.81 15.46 25.49
C ASP A 148 -5.53 14.15 25.17
N PHE A 149 -5.24 13.53 24.02
CA PHE A 149 -5.91 12.31 23.55
C PHE A 149 -5.00 11.08 23.69
N PHE A 150 -5.27 10.28 24.70
CA PHE A 150 -4.57 9.03 24.96
C PHE A 150 -5.55 7.85 25.09
N PRO A 151 -5.13 6.63 24.73
CA PRO A 151 -3.86 6.29 24.12
C PRO A 151 -3.76 6.78 22.66
N LEU A 152 -2.54 7.01 22.19
CA LEU A 152 -2.27 7.43 20.82
C LEU A 152 -1.21 6.54 20.13
N VAL A 153 -1.16 6.61 18.82
CA VAL A 153 -0.10 6.02 17.99
C VAL A 153 0.82 7.14 17.51
N LEU A 154 2.07 7.08 17.90
CA LEU A 154 3.13 7.94 17.38
C LEU A 154 3.82 7.22 16.22
N LYS A 155 3.90 7.87 15.07
CA LYS A 155 4.45 7.26 13.85
C LYS A 155 5.06 8.30 12.91
N PRO A 156 5.94 7.87 11.97
CA PRO A 156 6.39 8.76 10.91
C PRO A 156 5.23 9.24 10.03
N SER A 157 5.22 10.54 9.73
CA SER A 157 4.24 11.14 8.82
C SER A 157 4.52 10.77 7.37
N THR A 158 5.81 10.62 7.01
CA THR A 158 6.27 10.27 5.66
C THR A 158 7.23 9.08 5.70
N GLY A 159 7.40 8.36 4.59
CA GLY A 159 8.53 7.45 4.36
C GLY A 159 8.63 6.22 5.27
N SER A 160 7.55 5.73 5.86
CA SER A 160 7.57 4.59 6.78
C SER A 160 6.92 3.35 6.20
N GLY A 161 7.67 2.59 5.39
CA GLY A 161 7.29 1.22 5.06
C GLY A 161 7.41 0.27 6.27
N GLY A 162 6.49 -0.70 6.39
CA GLY A 162 6.61 -1.81 7.35
C GLY A 162 6.44 -1.46 8.83
N SER A 163 5.73 -0.39 9.16
CA SER A 163 5.47 0.07 10.54
C SER A 163 6.75 0.43 11.33
N ALA A 164 7.83 0.87 10.67
CA ALA A 164 9.03 1.35 11.33
C ALA A 164 8.70 2.56 12.23
N TYR A 165 9.32 2.62 13.41
CA TYR A 165 9.15 3.70 14.40
C TYR A 165 7.70 3.96 14.87
N VAL A 166 6.80 2.98 14.73
CA VAL A 166 5.43 3.09 15.27
C VAL A 166 5.42 2.69 16.73
N ASN A 167 4.88 3.57 17.61
CA ASN A 167 4.79 3.37 19.04
C ASN A 167 3.35 3.62 19.51
N ILE A 168 2.93 2.94 20.59
CA ILE A 168 1.71 3.26 21.34
C ILE A 168 2.12 4.05 22.57
N CYS A 169 1.57 5.23 22.76
CA CYS A 169 1.78 6.06 23.95
C CYS A 169 0.49 6.11 24.76
N PHE A 170 0.55 5.73 26.03
CA PHE A 170 -0.60 5.72 26.92
C PHE A 170 -0.75 6.98 27.74
N ASP A 171 0.33 7.76 27.84
CA ASP A 171 0.41 8.99 28.61
C ASP A 171 1.49 9.92 28.04
N LYS A 172 1.70 11.06 28.70
CA LYS A 172 2.68 12.05 28.25
C LYS A 172 4.13 11.57 28.37
N GLU A 173 4.44 10.73 29.35
CA GLU A 173 5.79 10.19 29.54
C GLU A 173 6.17 9.26 28.37
N ASP A 174 5.30 8.33 28.00
CA ASP A 174 5.49 7.47 26.81
C ASP A 174 5.69 8.31 25.55
N LEU A 175 4.87 9.38 25.40
CA LEU A 175 4.92 10.27 24.24
C LEU A 175 6.24 11.05 24.17
N GLU A 176 6.70 11.60 25.30
CA GLU A 176 7.93 12.37 25.38
C GLU A 176 9.16 11.52 25.03
N LEU A 177 9.25 10.31 25.58
CA LEU A 177 10.32 9.36 25.29
C LEU A 177 10.38 9.01 23.79
N ALA A 178 9.25 8.63 23.23
CA ALA A 178 9.16 8.22 21.82
C ALA A 178 9.40 9.41 20.87
N ALA A 179 8.81 10.56 21.14
CA ALA A 179 8.99 11.78 20.32
C ALA A 179 10.42 12.26 20.36
N THR A 180 11.07 12.32 21.55
CA THR A 180 12.48 12.70 21.69
C THR A 180 13.39 11.81 20.85
N TYR A 181 13.16 10.49 20.91
CA TYR A 181 13.92 9.53 20.10
C TYR A 181 13.75 9.81 18.60
N MET A 182 12.52 9.98 18.14
CA MET A 182 12.25 10.18 16.71
C MET A 182 12.76 11.52 16.20
N LEU A 183 12.59 12.60 16.97
CA LEU A 183 13.09 13.94 16.63
C LEU A 183 14.62 13.97 16.53
N LYS A 184 15.32 13.25 17.41
CA LYS A 184 16.80 13.13 17.36
C LYS A 184 17.30 12.61 16.00
N TYR A 185 16.51 11.79 15.33
CA TYR A 185 16.86 11.23 14.01
C TYR A 185 16.17 11.96 12.85
N ASN A 186 15.65 13.17 13.07
CA ASN A 186 14.96 13.98 12.05
C ASN A 186 13.80 13.27 11.37
N ILE A 187 13.04 12.45 12.11
CA ILE A 187 11.87 11.77 11.60
C ILE A 187 10.68 12.71 11.70
N ASP A 188 9.99 12.97 10.58
CA ASP A 188 8.69 13.66 10.59
C ASP A 188 7.67 12.88 11.39
N ILE A 189 7.03 13.47 12.37
CA ILE A 189 6.17 12.75 13.33
C ILE A 189 4.73 13.20 13.24
N ILE A 190 3.82 12.22 13.30
CA ILE A 190 2.40 12.43 13.56
C ILE A 190 1.98 11.62 14.79
N ALA A 191 1.29 12.26 15.72
CA ALA A 191 0.50 11.61 16.75
C ALA A 191 -0.92 11.41 16.25
N GLN A 192 -1.46 10.22 16.39
CA GLN A 192 -2.83 9.88 16.00
C GLN A 192 -3.51 9.11 17.12
N GLU A 193 -4.77 9.46 17.42
CA GLU A 193 -5.59 8.72 18.38
C GLU A 193 -5.58 7.22 18.08
N TYR A 194 -5.38 6.40 19.12
CA TYR A 194 -5.52 4.96 18.98
C TYR A 194 -6.99 4.58 18.87
N LEU A 195 -7.41 4.29 17.67
CA LEU A 195 -8.79 3.87 17.38
C LEU A 195 -9.03 2.47 17.94
N TYR A 196 -9.63 2.37 19.12
CA TYR A 196 -9.85 1.09 19.77
C TYR A 196 -10.99 0.33 19.10
N SER A 197 -10.65 -0.74 18.41
CA SER A 197 -11.57 -1.69 17.77
C SER A 197 -10.82 -3.00 17.47
N ASP A 198 -11.51 -4.13 17.62
CA ASP A 198 -11.00 -5.43 17.15
C ASP A 198 -11.19 -5.61 15.63
N ASP A 199 -11.93 -4.70 15.00
CA ASP A 199 -12.28 -4.73 13.59
C ASP A 199 -11.33 -3.86 12.78
N GLU A 200 -10.15 -4.43 12.44
CA GLU A 200 -9.18 -3.81 11.53
C GLU A 200 -9.30 -4.42 10.13
N TYR A 201 -9.33 -3.53 9.15
CA TYR A 201 -9.49 -3.91 7.75
C TYR A 201 -8.41 -3.30 6.85
N THR A 202 -8.16 -3.98 5.74
CA THR A 202 -7.50 -3.39 4.57
C THR A 202 -8.46 -3.48 3.39
N VAL A 203 -8.79 -2.32 2.82
CA VAL A 203 -9.77 -2.19 1.75
C VAL A 203 -9.07 -1.71 0.49
N GLY A 204 -9.17 -2.47 -0.60
CA GLY A 204 -8.73 -2.04 -1.92
C GLY A 204 -9.89 -1.46 -2.69
N VAL A 205 -9.67 -0.31 -3.29
CA VAL A 205 -10.58 0.30 -4.27
C VAL A 205 -9.79 0.52 -5.54
N SER A 206 -10.29 0.04 -6.65
CA SER A 206 -9.66 0.19 -7.96
C SER A 206 -10.52 1.08 -8.84
N SER A 207 -9.90 2.12 -9.41
CA SER A 207 -10.53 3.03 -10.37
C SER A 207 -9.82 2.97 -11.72
N ASN A 208 -10.55 3.17 -12.80
CA ASN A 208 -9.98 3.28 -14.14
C ASN A 208 -9.36 4.67 -14.40
N ASP A 209 -8.85 4.92 -15.61
CA ASP A 209 -8.23 6.20 -15.99
C ASP A 209 -9.17 7.41 -15.86
N SER A 210 -10.49 7.22 -15.97
CA SER A 210 -11.48 8.29 -15.83
C SER A 210 -11.96 8.50 -14.39
N GLY A 211 -11.40 7.76 -13.41
CA GLY A 211 -11.82 7.82 -12.01
C GLY A 211 -13.07 7.01 -11.69
N LYS A 212 -13.62 6.27 -12.67
CA LYS A 212 -14.74 5.38 -12.41
C LYS A 212 -14.25 4.15 -11.63
N ILE A 213 -14.90 3.86 -10.51
CA ILE A 213 -14.61 2.66 -9.71
C ILE A 213 -14.96 1.42 -10.53
N ILE A 214 -14.00 0.51 -10.67
CA ILE A 214 -14.15 -0.80 -11.33
C ILE A 214 -14.36 -1.93 -10.33
N GLY A 215 -14.15 -1.68 -9.04
CA GLY A 215 -14.43 -2.60 -7.96
C GLY A 215 -13.76 -2.23 -6.64
N SER A 216 -14.21 -2.89 -5.58
CA SER A 216 -13.63 -2.80 -4.25
C SER A 216 -13.65 -4.15 -3.55
N ILE A 217 -12.69 -4.38 -2.64
CA ILE A 217 -12.55 -5.62 -1.87
C ILE A 217 -12.06 -5.32 -0.45
N CYS A 218 -12.62 -6.03 0.52
CA CYS A 218 -12.31 -5.85 1.93
C CYS A 218 -11.73 -7.13 2.54
N ILE A 219 -10.62 -6.99 3.26
CA ILE A 219 -10.02 -8.03 4.09
C ILE A 219 -10.12 -7.63 5.55
N LYS A 220 -10.89 -8.38 6.35
CA LYS A 220 -10.85 -8.31 7.81
C LYS A 220 -9.57 -8.98 8.29
N ARG A 221 -8.69 -8.22 8.93
CA ARG A 221 -7.35 -8.68 9.32
C ARG A 221 -7.41 -9.59 10.54
N MET A 222 -6.60 -10.63 10.54
CA MET A 222 -6.38 -11.49 11.70
C MET A 222 -5.10 -11.05 12.41
N LEU A 223 -5.27 -10.38 13.58
CA LEU A 223 -4.18 -9.72 14.31
C LEU A 223 -3.58 -10.57 15.44
N ASN A 224 -3.90 -11.85 15.53
CA ASN A 224 -3.54 -12.68 16.68
C ASN A 224 -2.36 -13.62 16.45
N ASN A 225 -1.52 -13.37 15.43
CA ASN A 225 -0.33 -14.18 15.18
C ASN A 225 0.93 -13.33 14.97
N SER A 226 2.10 -13.98 15.07
CA SER A 226 3.41 -13.34 14.99
C SER A 226 3.67 -12.62 13.66
N LEU A 227 3.10 -13.07 12.54
CA LEU A 227 3.30 -12.45 11.24
C LEU A 227 2.55 -11.11 11.10
N THR A 228 1.40 -10.98 11.77
CA THR A 228 0.52 -9.81 11.62
C THR A 228 0.59 -8.82 12.78
N THR A 229 1.17 -9.21 13.91
CA THR A 229 1.25 -8.39 15.12
C THR A 229 2.67 -7.91 15.35
N ARG A 230 2.88 -6.58 15.34
CA ARG A 230 4.15 -5.95 15.67
C ARG A 230 4.26 -5.65 17.16
N ILE A 231 3.24 -4.97 17.71
CA ILE A 231 3.17 -4.60 19.12
C ILE A 231 1.86 -5.15 19.68
N LYS A 232 1.93 -5.74 20.86
CA LYS A 232 0.78 -6.22 21.62
C LYS A 232 0.98 -5.87 23.09
N ILE A 233 0.13 -4.99 23.59
CA ILE A 233 0.16 -4.54 24.99
C ILE A 233 -1.21 -4.81 25.61
N ASN A 234 -1.23 -5.42 26.80
CA ASN A 234 -2.43 -5.56 27.61
C ASN A 234 -2.36 -4.52 28.74
N LYS A 235 -3.30 -3.58 28.79
CA LYS A 235 -3.37 -2.53 29.83
C LYS A 235 -4.84 -2.31 30.18
N ASN A 236 -5.19 -2.31 31.48
CA ASN A 236 -6.55 -2.07 31.97
C ASN A 236 -7.62 -2.98 31.32
N ASN A 237 -7.35 -4.28 31.27
CA ASN A 237 -8.22 -5.29 30.64
C ASN A 237 -8.52 -5.06 29.15
N LYS A 238 -7.78 -4.18 28.49
CA LYS A 238 -7.85 -3.92 27.05
C LYS A 238 -6.58 -4.38 26.36
N LYS A 239 -6.73 -4.87 25.13
CA LYS A 239 -5.65 -5.32 24.27
C LYS A 239 -5.38 -4.30 23.19
N TYR A 240 -4.17 -3.78 23.15
CA TYR A 240 -3.73 -2.81 22.16
C TYR A 240 -2.79 -3.49 21.17
N ILE A 241 -3.05 -3.33 19.89
CA ILE A 241 -2.28 -3.99 18.81
C ILE A 241 -1.89 -2.96 17.76
N ILE A 242 -0.61 -3.00 17.39
CA ILE A 242 -0.11 -2.44 16.13
C ILE A 242 0.18 -3.61 15.19
N SER A 243 -0.42 -3.57 14.03
CA SER A 243 -0.23 -4.58 13.00
C SER A 243 1.10 -4.38 12.24
N THR A 244 1.61 -5.45 11.65
CA THR A 244 2.75 -5.40 10.72
C THR A 244 2.27 -4.97 9.32
N GLY A 245 3.22 -4.75 8.39
CA GLY A 245 2.92 -4.62 6.96
C GLY A 245 2.39 -5.91 6.32
N ILE A 246 2.58 -7.08 6.98
CA ILE A 246 2.08 -8.36 6.50
C ILE A 246 0.61 -8.52 6.91
N SER A 247 -0.26 -8.69 5.94
CA SER A 247 -1.70 -8.88 6.17
C SER A 247 -2.14 -10.27 5.77
N GLN A 248 -2.98 -10.87 6.60
CA GLN A 248 -3.74 -12.09 6.33
C GLN A 248 -5.10 -11.98 7.00
N GLY A 249 -6.09 -12.73 6.56
CA GLY A 249 -7.41 -12.68 7.16
C GLY A 249 -8.53 -13.17 6.24
N MET A 250 -9.72 -12.69 6.50
CA MET A 250 -10.93 -13.07 5.78
C MET A 250 -11.29 -12.04 4.71
N ILE A 251 -11.45 -12.49 3.49
CA ILE A 251 -12.13 -11.72 2.44
C ILE A 251 -13.62 -11.66 2.81
N VAL A 252 -14.10 -10.46 3.06
CA VAL A 252 -15.51 -10.21 3.44
C VAL A 252 -16.17 -9.29 2.42
N SER A 253 -17.48 -9.38 2.32
CA SER A 253 -18.29 -8.52 1.45
C SER A 253 -19.25 -7.72 2.31
N ASP A 254 -18.69 -6.74 3.02
CA ASP A 254 -19.43 -5.78 3.81
C ASP A 254 -19.75 -4.55 2.96
N LYS A 255 -20.99 -4.44 2.52
CA LYS A 255 -21.43 -3.37 1.61
C LYS A 255 -21.25 -1.97 2.21
N ASN A 256 -21.42 -1.82 3.53
CA ASN A 256 -21.26 -0.53 4.19
C ASN A 256 -19.81 -0.08 4.20
N ILE A 257 -18.88 -0.98 4.56
CA ILE A 257 -17.44 -0.69 4.55
C ILE A 257 -16.95 -0.39 3.12
N LEU A 258 -17.38 -1.19 2.14
CA LEU A 258 -17.00 -1.00 0.74
C LEU A 258 -17.51 0.36 0.23
N ALA A 259 -18.77 0.71 0.46
CA ALA A 259 -19.34 1.98 0.02
C ALA A 259 -18.64 3.20 0.65
N GLN A 260 -18.26 3.12 1.93
CA GLN A 260 -17.49 4.18 2.58
C GLN A 260 -16.08 4.32 1.97
N ALA A 261 -15.40 3.20 1.68
CA ALA A 261 -14.09 3.21 1.05
C ALA A 261 -14.14 3.76 -0.39
N GLU A 262 -15.15 3.38 -1.17
CA GLU A 262 -15.42 3.88 -2.52
C GLU A 262 -15.70 5.38 -2.51
N ASN A 263 -16.49 5.87 -1.56
CA ASN A 263 -16.74 7.30 -1.38
C ASN A 263 -15.45 8.08 -1.08
N ILE A 264 -14.56 7.53 -0.25
CA ILE A 264 -13.24 8.13 0.03
C ILE A 264 -12.41 8.18 -1.25
N SER A 265 -12.36 7.07 -2.03
CA SER A 265 -11.64 7.01 -3.30
C SER A 265 -12.14 8.07 -4.30
N THR A 266 -13.46 8.22 -4.42
CA THR A 266 -14.10 9.21 -5.27
C THR A 266 -13.77 10.63 -4.82
N LYS A 267 -13.88 10.94 -3.52
CA LYS A 267 -13.55 12.25 -2.94
C LYS A 267 -12.08 12.63 -3.12
N LEU A 268 -11.18 11.65 -3.16
CA LEU A 268 -9.76 11.85 -3.43
C LEU A 268 -9.44 11.94 -4.92
N ASN A 269 -10.41 11.76 -5.82
CA ASN A 269 -10.23 11.69 -7.27
C ASN A 269 -9.21 10.63 -7.69
N SER A 270 -9.27 9.44 -7.08
CA SER A 270 -8.36 8.34 -7.39
C SER A 270 -8.61 7.80 -8.78
N VAL A 271 -7.55 7.66 -9.59
CA VAL A 271 -7.56 7.14 -10.98
C VAL A 271 -6.75 5.84 -11.12
N GLY A 272 -6.61 5.09 -10.06
CA GLY A 272 -5.84 3.84 -9.98
C GLY A 272 -6.17 3.06 -8.74
N PRO A 273 -5.28 2.16 -8.31
CA PRO A 273 -5.47 1.41 -7.09
C PRO A 273 -5.27 2.30 -5.86
N LEU A 274 -6.18 2.19 -4.90
CA LEU A 274 -6.12 2.83 -3.60
C LEU A 274 -6.27 1.77 -2.52
N ASN A 275 -5.39 1.75 -1.54
CA ASN A 275 -5.47 0.83 -0.41
C ASN A 275 -5.66 1.59 0.90
N LEU A 276 -6.81 1.39 1.54
CA LEU A 276 -7.13 1.98 2.83
C LEU A 276 -6.85 0.95 3.93
N GLN A 277 -6.11 1.37 4.95
CA GLN A 277 -6.03 0.65 6.21
C GLN A 277 -6.89 1.40 7.22
N CYS A 278 -7.83 0.70 7.84
CA CYS A 278 -8.85 1.35 8.66
C CYS A 278 -9.31 0.46 9.82
N ARG A 279 -9.90 1.10 10.81
CA ARG A 279 -10.71 0.44 11.81
C ARG A 279 -12.17 0.84 11.65
N VAL A 280 -13.06 -0.06 12.01
CA VAL A 280 -14.51 0.21 11.99
C VAL A 280 -14.99 0.28 13.42
N ILE A 281 -15.66 1.39 13.75
CA ILE A 281 -16.23 1.66 15.06
C ILE A 281 -17.69 2.08 14.83
N ASP A 282 -18.63 1.36 15.41
CA ASP A 282 -20.07 1.60 15.26
C ASP A 282 -20.52 1.71 13.78
N GLY A 283 -19.94 0.85 12.93
CA GLY A 283 -20.22 0.82 11.48
C GLY A 283 -19.59 1.95 10.66
N ILE A 284 -18.83 2.84 11.28
CA ILE A 284 -18.12 3.95 10.62
C ILE A 284 -16.67 3.55 10.37
N LEU A 285 -16.20 3.76 9.14
CA LEU A 285 -14.83 3.52 8.72
C LEU A 285 -13.95 4.70 9.09
N TYR A 286 -12.91 4.44 9.89
CA TYR A 286 -11.86 5.39 10.27
C TYR A 286 -10.54 4.98 9.63
N PRO A 287 -10.11 5.63 8.55
CA PRO A 287 -8.81 5.33 7.94
C PRO A 287 -7.68 5.83 8.85
N PHE A 288 -6.66 5.00 9.03
CA PHE A 288 -5.44 5.38 9.72
C PHE A 288 -4.21 5.40 8.79
N GLU A 289 -4.38 4.91 7.56
CA GLU A 289 -3.40 5.01 6.48
C GLU A 289 -4.08 4.79 5.12
N ILE A 290 -3.74 5.63 4.14
CA ILE A 290 -4.16 5.47 2.74
C ILE A 290 -2.92 5.40 1.86
N ASN A 291 -2.85 4.38 1.02
CA ASN A 291 -1.75 4.16 0.10
C ASN A 291 -2.27 4.19 -1.34
N PRO A 292 -1.79 5.11 -2.21
CA PRO A 292 -2.31 5.31 -3.56
C PRO A 292 -1.69 4.30 -4.55
N ARG A 293 -1.75 3.03 -4.20
CA ARG A 293 -1.07 1.94 -4.91
C ARG A 293 -1.65 0.56 -4.59
N LEU A 294 -1.21 -0.43 -5.35
CA LEU A 294 -1.36 -1.84 -5.02
C LEU A 294 -0.69 -2.15 -3.67
N SER A 295 -1.23 -3.07 -2.92
CA SER A 295 -0.81 -3.33 -1.55
C SER A 295 -0.15 -4.70 -1.36
N GLY A 296 0.41 -4.91 -0.17
CA GLY A 296 0.87 -6.24 0.25
C GLY A 296 -0.22 -7.33 0.26
N THR A 297 -1.49 -6.97 0.09
CA THR A 297 -2.61 -7.91 0.00
C THR A 297 -3.05 -8.24 -1.42
N THR A 298 -2.42 -7.68 -2.43
CA THR A 298 -2.80 -7.86 -3.85
C THR A 298 -2.89 -9.34 -4.25
N SER A 299 -1.94 -10.17 -3.83
CA SER A 299 -1.99 -11.62 -4.12
C SER A 299 -3.16 -12.34 -3.44
N LEU A 300 -3.52 -11.93 -2.21
CA LEU A 300 -4.65 -12.51 -1.49
C LEU A 300 -5.96 -12.19 -2.20
N ARG A 301 -6.09 -10.94 -2.66
CA ARG A 301 -7.25 -10.47 -3.42
C ARG A 301 -7.39 -11.23 -4.75
N ALA A 302 -6.27 -11.44 -5.45
CA ALA A 302 -6.24 -12.20 -6.69
C ALA A 302 -6.64 -13.67 -6.50
N LEU A 303 -6.25 -14.33 -5.40
CA LEU A 303 -6.70 -15.68 -5.05
C LEU A 303 -8.22 -15.75 -4.87
N ALA A 304 -8.82 -14.70 -4.37
CA ALA A 304 -10.29 -14.62 -4.26
C ALA A 304 -11.00 -14.33 -5.60
N GLY A 305 -10.25 -14.00 -6.65
CA GLY A 305 -10.78 -13.61 -7.96
C GLY A 305 -10.78 -12.11 -8.22
N TYR A 306 -10.30 -11.31 -7.30
CA TYR A 306 -10.13 -9.86 -7.45
C TYR A 306 -8.69 -9.56 -7.88
N ASN A 307 -8.40 -9.69 -9.17
CA ASN A 307 -7.05 -9.53 -9.73
C ASN A 307 -6.82 -8.09 -10.22
N GLU A 308 -6.42 -7.20 -9.31
CA GLU A 308 -6.18 -5.78 -9.62
C GLU A 308 -5.10 -5.57 -10.71
N PRO A 309 -3.91 -6.23 -10.66
CA PRO A 309 -2.88 -6.04 -11.69
C PRO A 309 -3.35 -6.42 -13.10
N GLU A 310 -4.04 -7.55 -13.25
CA GLU A 310 -4.62 -7.96 -14.54
C GLU A 310 -5.63 -6.92 -15.04
N ALA A 311 -6.54 -6.48 -14.16
CA ALA A 311 -7.55 -5.48 -14.47
C ALA A 311 -6.93 -4.15 -14.94
N MET A 312 -5.85 -3.70 -14.30
CA MET A 312 -5.14 -2.47 -14.69
C MET A 312 -4.49 -2.58 -16.07
N ILE A 313 -3.94 -3.75 -16.42
CA ILE A 313 -3.41 -4.01 -17.76
C ILE A 313 -4.55 -3.97 -18.79
N LEU A 314 -5.63 -4.67 -18.54
CA LEU A 314 -6.79 -4.74 -19.44
C LEU A 314 -7.43 -3.36 -19.66
N ASP A 315 -7.62 -2.59 -18.61
CA ASP A 315 -8.18 -1.24 -18.68
C ASP A 315 -7.24 -0.28 -19.44
N ARG A 316 -5.98 -0.20 -19.03
CA ARG A 316 -5.08 0.86 -19.54
C ARG A 316 -4.45 0.53 -20.88
N LEU A 317 -4.01 -0.72 -21.08
CA LEU A 317 -3.34 -1.12 -22.32
C LEU A 317 -4.36 -1.48 -23.41
N PHE A 318 -5.44 -2.19 -23.07
CA PHE A 318 -6.41 -2.67 -24.04
C PHE A 318 -7.72 -1.87 -24.07
N LYS A 319 -7.88 -0.87 -23.19
CA LYS A 319 -9.10 -0.06 -23.08
C LYS A 319 -10.37 -0.88 -22.89
N GLN A 320 -10.24 -2.04 -22.22
CA GLN A 320 -11.38 -2.88 -21.89
C GLN A 320 -12.14 -2.32 -20.69
N SER A 321 -13.46 -2.38 -20.74
CA SER A 321 -14.31 -2.09 -19.59
C SER A 321 -14.24 -3.25 -18.60
N ILE A 322 -13.63 -3.03 -17.45
CA ILE A 322 -13.44 -4.04 -16.41
C ILE A 322 -14.43 -3.85 -15.27
N ASN A 323 -14.83 -4.96 -14.69
CA ASN A 323 -15.65 -5.02 -13.48
C ASN A 323 -15.09 -6.08 -12.52
N LEU A 324 -14.63 -5.63 -11.35
CA LEU A 324 -14.08 -6.47 -10.28
C LEU A 324 -15.05 -6.60 -9.10
N THR A 325 -16.35 -6.72 -9.34
CA THR A 325 -17.36 -6.82 -8.26
C THR A 325 -17.62 -8.25 -7.80
N THR A 326 -17.13 -9.25 -8.54
CA THR A 326 -17.37 -10.67 -8.24
C THR A 326 -16.09 -11.33 -7.75
N TYR A 327 -16.10 -11.79 -6.50
CA TYR A 327 -15.01 -12.54 -5.88
C TYR A 327 -15.54 -13.47 -4.77
N LYS A 328 -14.71 -14.43 -4.36
CA LYS A 328 -15.07 -15.43 -3.35
C LYS A 328 -14.72 -14.92 -1.95
N LYS A 329 -15.64 -15.15 -1.00
CA LYS A 329 -15.34 -15.01 0.44
C LYS A 329 -14.48 -16.19 0.87
N MET A 330 -13.35 -15.95 1.51
CA MET A 330 -12.45 -16.99 2.00
C MET A 330 -11.49 -16.45 3.06
N THR A 331 -10.97 -17.34 3.87
CA THR A 331 -9.87 -17.04 4.78
C THR A 331 -8.56 -17.40 4.10
N ILE A 332 -7.60 -16.46 4.08
CA ILE A 332 -6.28 -16.67 3.50
C ILE A 332 -5.24 -16.37 4.56
N LEU A 333 -4.41 -17.37 4.83
CA LEU A 333 -3.27 -17.27 5.74
C LEU A 333 -1.97 -17.20 4.95
N ARG A 334 -0.96 -16.58 5.55
CA ARG A 334 0.41 -16.54 5.03
C ARG A 334 1.30 -17.48 5.84
N THR A 335 2.28 -18.03 5.18
CA THR A 335 3.35 -18.80 5.79
C THR A 335 4.70 -18.20 5.41
N ILE A 336 5.72 -18.55 6.17
CA ILE A 336 7.13 -18.32 5.83
C ILE A 336 7.63 -19.60 5.19
N GLU A 337 8.38 -19.46 4.10
CA GLU A 337 8.98 -20.56 3.35
C GLU A 337 10.43 -20.17 3.01
N GLU A 338 11.36 -21.08 3.27
CA GLU A 338 12.76 -20.93 2.92
C GLU A 338 12.97 -21.25 1.43
N ILE A 339 13.89 -20.52 0.83
CA ILE A 339 14.21 -20.64 -0.59
C ILE A 339 15.72 -20.65 -0.77
N VAL A 340 16.21 -21.62 -1.52
CA VAL A 340 17.59 -21.59 -2.05
C VAL A 340 17.60 -20.73 -3.32
N VAL A 341 18.46 -19.72 -3.37
CA VAL A 341 18.60 -18.77 -4.49
C VAL A 341 19.95 -18.94 -5.20
#